data_d694b9d457c818a3309fd98d29295df7
#
_entry.id   d694b9d457c818a3309fd98d29295df7
#
_cell.length_a   1.000
_cell.length_b   1.000
_cell.length_c   1.000
_cell.angle_alpha   90.00
_cell.angle_beta   90.00
_cell.angle_gamma   90.00
#
_symmetry.space_group_name_H-M   'P 1'
#
loop_
_entity.id
_entity.type
_entity.pdbx_description
1 polymer ?
#
loop_
_entity_poly.entity_id
_entity_poly.type
_entity_poly.pdbx_seq_one_letter_code
_entity_poly.pdbx_strand_id
1 'polypeptide(L)'
;MICCKNNEDHEIIKSLRAHGWSRGLKNERKIASANKHLDSRFIFYNSGFNLRSTDIAASIGFSQFKDLDKFIKYRTSNRIKILRSLKNNKKIQKKVTFIEANNHVKASWFGIPIILTKNINRNKFLKKIERIGVETRPIISGNFLKQPSIKKYNLLLNSKFINSDIVNKHGFFIGLPTSPISDKKIKKLVGAFEKSL
;
A
#
# COMPACT_ATOMS: atom_id res chain seq x y z
N MET A 1 -1.88 -1.67 -11.33
CA MET A 1 -1.15 -1.73 -12.62
C MET A 1 -0.32 -3.01 -12.61
N ILE A 2 -0.30 -3.75 -13.70
CA ILE A 2 0.55 -4.94 -13.89
C ILE A 2 1.58 -4.60 -14.96
N CYS A 3 2.86 -4.77 -14.64
CA CYS A 3 3.97 -4.60 -15.57
C CYS A 3 4.42 -5.99 -16.05
N CYS A 4 4.48 -6.19 -17.35
CA CYS A 4 4.86 -7.45 -17.96
C CYS A 4 6.29 -7.38 -18.47
N LYS A 5 7.04 -8.46 -18.30
CA LYS A 5 8.42 -8.57 -18.76
C LYS A 5 8.52 -8.78 -20.29
N ASN A 6 7.52 -9.41 -20.88
CA ASN A 6 7.47 -9.73 -22.30
C ASN A 6 6.07 -9.50 -22.88
N ASN A 7 5.97 -9.56 -24.22
CA ASN A 7 4.72 -9.37 -24.92
C ASN A 7 3.72 -10.53 -24.75
N GLU A 8 4.19 -11.73 -24.53
CA GLU A 8 3.32 -12.90 -24.36
C GLU A 8 2.52 -12.79 -23.07
N ASP A 9 3.19 -12.53 -21.95
CA ASP A 9 2.54 -12.28 -20.67
C ASP A 9 1.54 -11.12 -20.76
N HIS A 10 1.91 -10.04 -21.49
CA HIS A 10 1.02 -8.90 -21.71
C HIS A 10 -0.27 -9.31 -22.42
N GLU A 11 -0.19 -10.07 -23.51
CA GLU A 11 -1.35 -10.52 -24.27
C GLU A 11 -2.25 -11.46 -23.44
N ILE A 12 -1.65 -12.38 -22.69
CA ILE A 12 -2.39 -13.26 -21.77
C ILE A 12 -3.14 -12.42 -20.73
N ILE A 13 -2.47 -11.52 -20.01
CA ILE A 13 -3.08 -10.69 -18.97
C ILE A 13 -4.15 -9.76 -19.55
N LYS A 14 -3.92 -9.23 -20.74
CA LYS A 14 -4.90 -8.39 -21.46
C LYS A 14 -6.19 -9.16 -21.76
N SER A 15 -6.10 -10.42 -22.15
CA SER A 15 -7.25 -11.30 -22.31
C SER A 15 -7.92 -11.62 -20.97
N LEU A 16 -7.16 -12.06 -20.00
CA LEU A 16 -7.67 -12.49 -18.69
C LEU A 16 -8.44 -11.38 -17.95
N ARG A 17 -7.97 -10.13 -18.00
CA ARG A 17 -8.67 -8.99 -17.36
C ARG A 17 -10.02 -8.68 -17.95
N ALA A 18 -10.28 -9.15 -19.19
CA ALA A 18 -11.46 -8.87 -19.98
C ALA A 18 -12.21 -10.17 -20.33
N HIS A 19 -12.59 -10.94 -19.37
CA HIS A 19 -13.35 -12.18 -19.49
C HIS A 19 -12.67 -13.29 -20.30
N GLY A 20 -11.40 -13.15 -20.65
CA GLY A 20 -10.71 -14.08 -21.55
C GLY A 20 -10.94 -13.80 -23.04
N TRP A 21 -11.43 -12.61 -23.42
CA TRP A 21 -11.66 -12.23 -24.82
C TRP A 21 -10.41 -12.27 -25.65
N SER A 22 -10.58 -12.70 -26.91
CA SER A 22 -9.58 -12.55 -27.97
C SER A 22 -9.52 -11.15 -28.54
N ARG A 23 -10.56 -10.34 -28.33
CA ARG A 23 -10.70 -9.00 -28.88
C ARG A 23 -9.57 -8.06 -28.44
N GLY A 24 -8.92 -7.45 -29.42
CA GLY A 24 -7.79 -6.55 -29.22
C GLY A 24 -6.44 -7.25 -28.96
N LEU A 25 -6.38 -8.58 -29.00
CA LEU A 25 -5.10 -9.32 -28.99
C LEU A 25 -4.41 -9.22 -30.34
N LYS A 26 -3.08 -9.32 -30.36
CA LYS A 26 -2.29 -9.31 -31.62
C LYS A 26 -2.69 -10.41 -32.58
N ASN A 27 -3.08 -11.57 -32.05
CA ASN A 27 -3.50 -12.74 -32.83
C ASN A 27 -5.02 -12.88 -32.99
N GLU A 28 -5.81 -11.83 -32.69
CA GLU A 28 -7.27 -11.83 -32.78
C GLU A 28 -7.79 -12.41 -34.11
N ARG A 29 -7.24 -11.94 -35.26
CA ARG A 29 -7.64 -12.41 -36.60
C ARG A 29 -7.37 -13.91 -36.79
N LYS A 30 -6.25 -14.42 -36.31
CA LYS A 30 -5.89 -15.84 -36.36
C LYS A 30 -6.87 -16.68 -35.56
N ILE A 31 -7.20 -16.24 -34.36
CA ILE A 31 -8.18 -16.90 -33.49
C ILE A 31 -9.56 -16.88 -34.14
N ALA A 32 -9.99 -15.76 -34.70
CA ALA A 32 -11.28 -15.66 -35.40
C ALA A 32 -11.34 -16.59 -36.64
N SER A 33 -10.26 -16.67 -37.42
CA SER A 33 -10.19 -17.54 -38.59
C SER A 33 -10.26 -19.03 -38.24
N ALA A 34 -9.73 -19.42 -37.08
CA ALA A 34 -9.80 -20.79 -36.58
C ALA A 34 -11.17 -21.15 -35.97
N ASN A 35 -12.01 -20.16 -35.70
CA ASN A 35 -13.31 -20.33 -35.03
C ASN A 35 -14.46 -19.67 -35.84
N LYS A 36 -14.52 -19.90 -37.15
CA LYS A 36 -15.48 -19.28 -38.07
C LYS A 36 -16.95 -19.51 -37.73
N HIS A 37 -17.26 -20.50 -36.92
CA HIS A 37 -18.60 -20.82 -36.42
C HIS A 37 -19.09 -19.89 -35.31
N LEU A 38 -18.20 -19.07 -34.75
CA LEU A 38 -18.47 -18.11 -33.68
C LEU A 38 -18.49 -16.69 -34.22
N ASP A 39 -19.27 -15.80 -33.56
CA ASP A 39 -19.16 -14.37 -33.82
C ASP A 39 -17.80 -13.86 -33.35
N SER A 40 -17.02 -13.30 -34.27
CA SER A 40 -15.64 -12.87 -34.00
C SER A 40 -15.54 -11.82 -32.88
N ARG A 41 -16.62 -11.10 -32.61
CA ARG A 41 -16.70 -10.10 -31.53
C ARG A 41 -16.77 -10.72 -30.14
N PHE A 42 -17.12 -12.00 -30.01
CA PHE A 42 -17.41 -12.69 -28.75
C PHE A 42 -16.70 -14.03 -28.64
N ILE A 43 -15.44 -14.09 -29.07
CA ILE A 43 -14.61 -15.28 -28.89
C ILE A 43 -13.86 -15.16 -27.55
N PHE A 44 -14.17 -16.05 -26.62
CA PHE A 44 -13.48 -16.18 -25.34
C PHE A 44 -12.39 -17.25 -25.49
N TYR A 45 -11.15 -16.78 -25.56
CA TYR A 45 -9.98 -17.61 -25.83
C TYR A 45 -9.34 -18.15 -24.53
N ASN A 46 -9.50 -17.43 -23.43
CA ASN A 46 -9.06 -17.81 -22.11
C ASN A 46 -10.25 -17.80 -21.11
N SER A 47 -10.08 -18.47 -19.97
CA SER A 47 -10.96 -18.28 -18.81
C SER A 47 -10.50 -17.07 -18.04
N GLY A 48 -11.25 -15.96 -18.06
CA GLY A 48 -10.83 -14.68 -17.54
C GLY A 48 -11.76 -14.07 -16.50
N PHE A 49 -11.41 -12.86 -16.06
CA PHE A 49 -12.06 -12.10 -15.00
C PHE A 49 -12.67 -10.80 -15.56
N ASN A 50 -13.54 -10.17 -14.78
CA ASN A 50 -13.99 -8.81 -15.08
C ASN A 50 -13.16 -7.80 -14.25
N LEU A 51 -12.01 -7.39 -14.76
CA LEU A 51 -11.05 -6.51 -14.09
C LEU A 51 -10.73 -5.25 -14.89
N ARG A 52 -11.60 -4.85 -15.81
CA ARG A 52 -11.43 -3.60 -16.58
C ARG A 52 -11.79 -2.39 -15.71
N SER A 53 -10.95 -1.35 -15.76
CA SER A 53 -11.31 -0.06 -15.21
C SER A 53 -12.40 0.59 -16.07
N THR A 54 -13.22 1.43 -15.45
CA THR A 54 -14.21 2.23 -16.16
C THR A 54 -13.62 3.57 -16.61
N ASP A 55 -14.18 4.16 -17.66
CA ASP A 55 -13.77 5.49 -18.16
C ASP A 55 -14.03 6.58 -17.11
N ILE A 56 -15.06 6.42 -16.27
CA ILE A 56 -15.33 7.31 -15.14
C ILE A 56 -14.18 7.29 -14.14
N ALA A 57 -13.70 6.10 -13.73
CA ALA A 57 -12.57 5.98 -12.81
C ALA A 57 -11.27 6.53 -13.43
N ALA A 58 -11.06 6.29 -14.72
CA ALA A 58 -9.91 6.83 -15.46
C ALA A 58 -9.97 8.36 -15.55
N SER A 59 -11.14 8.94 -15.79
CA SER A 59 -11.35 10.39 -15.86
C SER A 59 -11.04 11.09 -14.53
N ILE A 60 -11.47 10.51 -13.40
CA ILE A 60 -11.15 11.00 -12.06
C ILE A 60 -9.63 10.93 -11.85
N GLY A 61 -9.01 9.78 -12.17
CA GLY A 61 -7.56 9.61 -12.05
C GLY A 61 -6.77 10.62 -12.89
N PHE A 62 -7.22 10.88 -14.12
CA PHE A 62 -6.59 11.83 -15.03
C PHE A 62 -6.66 13.27 -14.50
N SER A 63 -7.78 13.67 -13.90
CA SER A 63 -7.91 15.00 -13.28
C SER A 63 -6.96 15.20 -12.10
N GLN A 64 -6.74 14.15 -11.30
CA GLN A 64 -5.83 14.19 -10.14
C GLN A 64 -4.35 14.08 -10.52
N PHE A 65 -4.05 13.50 -11.69
CA PHE A 65 -2.68 13.29 -12.14
C PHE A 65 -1.86 14.60 -12.25
N LYS A 66 -2.52 15.70 -12.56
CA LYS A 66 -1.91 17.04 -12.62
C LYS A 66 -1.27 17.49 -11.31
N ASP A 67 -1.82 17.02 -10.17
CA ASP A 67 -1.35 17.37 -8.84
C ASP A 67 -0.40 16.32 -8.22
N LEU A 68 -0.06 15.24 -8.95
CA LEU A 68 0.70 14.13 -8.42
C LEU A 68 2.05 14.55 -7.81
N ASP A 69 2.84 15.35 -8.56
CA ASP A 69 4.16 15.81 -8.09
C ASP A 69 4.05 16.71 -6.87
N LYS A 70 3.02 17.54 -6.81
CA LYS A 70 2.70 18.40 -5.66
C LYS A 70 2.37 17.55 -4.42
N PHE A 71 1.56 16.50 -4.57
CA PHE A 71 1.23 15.58 -3.48
C PHE A 71 2.45 14.81 -2.99
N ILE A 72 3.30 14.33 -3.89
CA ILE A 72 4.58 13.67 -3.56
C ILE A 72 5.47 14.63 -2.75
N LYS A 73 5.63 15.88 -3.22
CA LYS A 73 6.42 16.91 -2.54
C LYS A 73 5.91 17.19 -1.14
N TYR A 74 4.59 17.37 -0.96
CA TYR A 74 4.02 17.62 0.36
C TYR A 74 4.18 16.43 1.30
N ARG A 75 3.90 15.19 0.87
CA ARG A 75 4.09 14.00 1.69
C ARG A 75 5.54 13.85 2.14
N THR A 76 6.48 14.03 1.22
CA THR A 76 7.92 13.94 1.51
C THR A 76 8.35 15.01 2.52
N SER A 77 7.97 16.27 2.30
CA SER A 77 8.28 17.37 3.21
C SER A 77 7.67 17.18 4.59
N ASN A 78 6.39 16.78 4.66
CA ASN A 78 5.70 16.51 5.92
C ASN A 78 6.37 15.37 6.68
N ARG A 79 6.74 14.29 5.98
CA ARG A 79 7.46 13.17 6.58
C ARG A 79 8.77 13.62 7.21
N ILE A 80 9.58 14.37 6.49
CA ILE A 80 10.87 14.88 6.99
C ILE A 80 10.67 15.73 8.25
N LYS A 81 9.73 16.67 8.23
CA LYS A 81 9.43 17.54 9.37
C LYS A 81 8.96 16.77 10.59
N ILE A 82 8.00 15.84 10.41
CA ILE A 82 7.47 15.02 11.50
C ILE A 82 8.56 14.13 12.08
N LEU A 83 9.31 13.40 11.25
CA LEU A 83 10.36 12.51 11.71
C LEU A 83 11.48 13.26 12.44
N ARG A 84 11.91 14.42 11.93
CA ARG A 84 12.88 15.27 12.62
C ARG A 84 12.40 15.62 14.02
N SER A 85 11.16 16.07 14.14
CA SER A 85 10.60 16.48 15.44
C SER A 85 10.43 15.33 16.42
N LEU A 86 9.99 14.14 15.94
CA LEU A 86 9.84 12.95 16.78
C LEU A 86 11.21 12.38 17.21
N LYS A 87 12.18 12.34 16.28
CA LYS A 87 13.54 11.83 16.57
C LYS A 87 14.34 12.76 17.50
N ASN A 88 14.07 14.06 17.51
CA ASN A 88 14.71 15.00 18.43
C ASN A 88 14.25 14.85 19.89
N ASN A 89 13.16 14.14 20.14
CA ASN A 89 12.68 13.87 21.51
C ASN A 89 13.34 12.58 22.03
N LYS A 90 14.22 12.71 23.04
CA LYS A 90 14.99 11.60 23.62
C LYS A 90 14.12 10.46 24.17
N LYS A 91 12.93 10.78 24.74
CA LYS A 91 11.99 9.77 25.26
C LYS A 91 11.39 8.94 24.13
N ILE A 92 10.97 9.59 23.03
CA ILE A 92 10.41 8.95 21.85
C ILE A 92 11.48 8.09 21.18
N GLN A 93 12.68 8.64 20.96
CA GLN A 93 13.79 7.94 20.31
C GLN A 93 14.15 6.60 20.98
N LYS A 94 14.09 6.53 22.31
CA LYS A 94 14.39 5.30 23.06
C LYS A 94 13.29 4.23 22.96
N LYS A 95 12.07 4.60 22.58
CA LYS A 95 10.90 3.72 22.67
C LYS A 95 10.21 3.46 21.33
N VAL A 96 10.69 4.09 20.26
CA VAL A 96 10.04 4.06 18.95
C VAL A 96 11.09 3.87 17.86
N THR A 97 10.84 2.92 16.97
CA THR A 97 11.63 2.73 15.74
C THR A 97 10.81 3.21 14.55
N PHE A 98 11.41 4.04 13.71
CA PHE A 98 10.83 4.52 12.45
C PHE A 98 11.42 3.72 11.28
N ILE A 99 10.57 3.30 10.36
CA ILE A 99 11.01 2.57 9.17
C ILE A 99 11.45 3.58 8.12
N GLU A 100 12.64 3.38 7.59
CA GLU A 100 13.24 4.19 6.52
C GLU A 100 13.25 3.42 5.19
N ALA A 101 13.26 4.15 4.08
CA ALA A 101 13.49 3.54 2.77
C ALA A 101 14.98 3.23 2.58
N ASN A 102 15.29 2.25 1.76
CA ASN A 102 16.66 2.03 1.31
C ASN A 102 17.16 3.23 0.50
N ASN A 103 18.46 3.51 0.58
CA ASN A 103 19.07 4.68 -0.06
C ASN A 103 18.86 4.76 -1.59
N HIS A 104 18.61 3.62 -2.23
CA HIS A 104 18.36 3.53 -3.67
C HIS A 104 16.89 3.71 -4.07
N VAL A 105 15.99 3.94 -3.09
CA VAL A 105 14.55 4.04 -3.33
C VAL A 105 14.06 5.47 -3.11
N LYS A 106 13.52 6.10 -4.15
CA LYS A 106 12.77 7.36 -4.04
C LYS A 106 11.33 7.04 -3.66
N ALA A 107 11.07 6.92 -2.35
CA ALA A 107 9.77 6.51 -1.85
C ALA A 107 8.81 7.69 -1.72
N SER A 108 7.58 7.50 -2.20
CA SER A 108 6.45 8.41 -1.92
C SER A 108 5.57 7.79 -0.82
N TRP A 109 5.89 8.10 0.42
CA TRP A 109 5.20 7.57 1.58
C TRP A 109 3.79 8.13 1.72
N PHE A 110 2.78 7.27 1.94
CA PHE A 110 1.43 7.69 2.32
C PHE A 110 1.23 7.76 3.84
N GLY A 111 2.15 7.18 4.60
CA GLY A 111 2.16 7.17 6.06
C GLY A 111 3.55 6.97 6.61
N ILE A 112 3.71 7.13 7.92
CA ILE A 112 4.94 6.87 8.66
C ILE A 112 4.77 5.57 9.43
N PRO A 113 5.41 4.46 9.01
CA PRO A 113 5.41 3.22 9.76
C PRO A 113 6.26 3.37 11.02
N ILE A 114 5.73 2.87 12.14
CA ILE A 114 6.26 3.03 13.47
C ILE A 114 6.19 1.70 14.21
N ILE A 115 7.25 1.32 14.91
CA ILE A 115 7.30 0.15 15.76
C ILE A 115 7.62 0.60 17.18
N LEU A 116 6.73 0.28 18.12
CA LEU A 116 6.95 0.51 19.55
C LEU A 116 7.86 -0.56 20.16
N THR A 117 8.62 -0.22 21.17
CA THR A 117 9.37 -1.22 21.96
C THR A 117 8.41 -2.19 22.67
N LYS A 118 8.87 -3.41 22.94
CA LYS A 118 8.05 -4.53 23.46
C LYS A 118 7.37 -4.24 24.80
N ASN A 119 7.91 -3.35 25.61
CA ASN A 119 7.37 -2.96 26.92
C ASN A 119 6.20 -1.95 26.83
N ILE A 120 5.85 -1.47 25.63
CA ILE A 120 4.74 -0.54 25.45
C ILE A 120 3.51 -1.30 24.95
N ASN A 121 2.39 -1.12 25.64
CA ASN A 121 1.12 -1.63 25.19
C ASN A 121 0.60 -0.77 24.02
N ARG A 122 0.72 -1.29 22.79
CA ARG A 122 0.30 -0.61 21.56
C ARG A 122 -1.13 -0.10 21.64
N ASN A 123 -2.07 -0.92 22.09
CA ASN A 123 -3.50 -0.54 22.08
C ASN A 123 -3.78 0.62 23.03
N LYS A 124 -3.15 0.64 24.21
CA LYS A 124 -3.26 1.79 25.15
C LYS A 124 -2.63 3.04 24.54
N PHE A 125 -1.48 2.90 23.91
CA PHE A 125 -0.79 4.00 23.23
C PHE A 125 -1.65 4.59 22.09
N LEU A 126 -2.17 3.74 21.18
CA LEU A 126 -3.00 4.19 20.05
C LEU A 126 -4.24 4.92 20.53
N LYS A 127 -4.97 4.39 21.50
CA LYS A 127 -6.15 5.06 22.08
C LYS A 127 -5.85 6.48 22.60
N LYS A 128 -4.65 6.71 23.16
CA LYS A 128 -4.26 8.04 23.66
C LYS A 128 -3.98 9.01 22.50
N ILE A 129 -3.25 8.59 21.45
CA ILE A 129 -2.94 9.48 20.33
C ILE A 129 -4.15 9.72 19.43
N GLU A 130 -5.06 8.77 19.32
CA GLU A 130 -6.31 8.92 18.58
C GLU A 130 -7.27 9.94 19.22
N ARG A 131 -7.31 10.00 20.55
CA ARG A 131 -8.11 11.03 21.29
C ARG A 131 -7.72 12.46 20.96
N ILE A 132 -6.53 12.71 20.48
CA ILE A 132 -6.08 14.05 20.07
C ILE A 132 -6.23 14.30 18.56
N GLY A 133 -6.89 13.38 17.85
CA GLY A 133 -7.20 13.48 16.42
C GLY A 133 -6.09 12.95 15.49
N VAL A 134 -5.20 12.08 15.96
CA VAL A 134 -4.22 11.38 15.09
C VAL A 134 -4.82 10.07 14.65
N GLU A 135 -5.15 9.95 13.37
CA GLU A 135 -5.60 8.69 12.80
C GLU A 135 -4.45 7.70 12.73
N THR A 136 -4.68 6.48 13.24
CA THR A 136 -3.72 5.38 13.20
C THR A 136 -4.28 4.18 12.46
N ARG A 137 -3.39 3.40 11.87
CA ARG A 137 -3.75 2.13 11.23
C ARG A 137 -2.69 1.07 11.52
N PRO A 138 -3.07 -0.21 11.62
CA PRO A 138 -2.10 -1.29 11.67
C PRO A 138 -1.27 -1.32 10.37
N ILE A 139 -0.05 -1.84 10.42
CA ILE A 139 0.75 -2.09 9.21
C ILE A 139 0.12 -3.29 8.49
N ILE A 140 -0.94 -3.01 7.73
CA ILE A 140 -1.78 -3.97 7.00
C ILE A 140 -2.14 -5.18 7.90
N SER A 141 -1.74 -6.38 7.51
CA SER A 141 -1.97 -7.63 8.27
C SER A 141 -0.90 -7.90 9.35
N GLY A 142 0.19 -7.12 9.38
CA GLY A 142 1.35 -7.37 10.23
C GLY A 142 2.02 -8.71 9.91
N ASN A 143 1.52 -9.80 10.50
CA ASN A 143 1.92 -11.17 10.15
C ASN A 143 0.76 -11.88 9.45
N PHE A 144 0.87 -12.04 8.12
CA PHE A 144 -0.17 -12.66 7.30
C PHE A 144 -0.44 -14.14 7.67
N LEU A 145 0.56 -14.84 8.24
CA LEU A 145 0.39 -16.23 8.70
C LEU A 145 -0.66 -16.38 9.82
N LYS A 146 -1.05 -15.29 10.47
CA LYS A 146 -2.10 -15.29 11.49
C LYS A 146 -3.51 -15.07 10.91
N GLN A 147 -3.62 -14.86 9.60
CA GLN A 147 -4.90 -14.68 8.94
C GLN A 147 -5.61 -16.02 8.73
N PRO A 148 -6.93 -16.09 8.92
CA PRO A 148 -7.69 -17.32 8.71
C PRO A 148 -7.54 -17.91 7.30
N SER A 149 -7.33 -17.04 6.29
CA SER A 149 -7.13 -17.46 4.90
C SER A 149 -5.93 -18.37 4.68
N ILE A 150 -4.91 -18.30 5.53
CA ILE A 150 -3.71 -19.15 5.43
C ILE A 150 -4.06 -20.64 5.49
N LYS A 151 -5.09 -21.01 6.25
CA LYS A 151 -5.54 -22.40 6.36
C LYS A 151 -6.04 -22.99 5.03
N LYS A 152 -6.32 -22.14 4.04
CA LYS A 152 -6.77 -22.54 2.70
C LYS A 152 -5.62 -22.82 1.73
N TYR A 153 -4.38 -22.54 2.14
CA TYR A 153 -3.19 -22.73 1.31
C TYR A 153 -2.30 -23.82 1.90
N ASN A 154 -1.77 -24.66 1.04
CA ASN A 154 -0.76 -25.66 1.44
C ASN A 154 0.63 -24.99 1.40
N LEU A 155 1.04 -24.40 2.53
CA LEU A 155 2.27 -23.64 2.64
C LEU A 155 3.34 -24.44 3.40
N LEU A 156 4.55 -24.49 2.83
CA LEU A 156 5.75 -24.95 3.51
C LEU A 156 6.38 -23.79 4.28
N LEU A 157 6.34 -23.86 5.60
CA LEU A 157 6.86 -22.81 6.47
C LEU A 157 8.20 -23.28 7.08
N ASN A 158 9.31 -22.82 6.51
CA ASN A 158 10.65 -23.29 6.88
C ASN A 158 11.34 -22.43 7.93
N SER A 159 10.70 -21.38 8.48
CA SER A 159 11.32 -20.46 9.42
C SER A 159 10.35 -19.84 10.42
N LYS A 160 10.90 -19.26 11.51
CA LYS A 160 10.15 -18.43 12.46
C LYS A 160 10.12 -17.00 11.93
N PHE A 161 8.94 -16.45 11.71
CA PHE A 161 8.74 -15.08 11.18
C PHE A 161 8.72 -14.04 12.30
N ILE A 162 9.82 -13.94 13.06
CA ILE A 162 9.95 -13.10 14.27
C ILE A 162 9.69 -11.63 13.96
N ASN A 163 10.23 -11.10 12.87
CA ASN A 163 10.06 -9.70 12.48
C ASN A 163 8.61 -9.38 12.12
N SER A 164 7.92 -10.29 11.42
CA SER A 164 6.49 -10.14 11.11
C SER A 164 5.64 -10.13 12.38
N ASP A 165 6.00 -10.93 13.39
CA ASP A 165 5.33 -10.93 14.68
C ASP A 165 5.57 -9.62 15.47
N ILE A 166 6.76 -9.06 15.42
CA ILE A 166 7.06 -7.74 16.00
C ILE A 166 6.20 -6.66 15.33
N VAL A 167 6.17 -6.64 14.00
CA VAL A 167 5.33 -5.71 13.24
C VAL A 167 3.85 -5.88 13.61
N ASN A 168 3.37 -7.12 13.68
CA ASN A 168 1.98 -7.40 14.01
C ASN A 168 1.58 -6.92 15.42
N LYS A 169 2.46 -7.13 16.42
CA LYS A 169 2.18 -6.79 17.82
C LYS A 169 2.42 -5.32 18.15
N HIS A 170 3.46 -4.72 17.59
CA HIS A 170 3.99 -3.41 18.00
C HIS A 170 3.96 -2.37 16.88
N GLY A 171 3.68 -2.77 15.63
CA GLY A 171 3.66 -1.91 14.47
C GLY A 171 2.32 -1.19 14.26
N PHE A 172 2.39 0.05 13.80
CA PHE A 172 1.28 0.84 13.29
C PHE A 172 1.81 1.94 12.36
N PHE A 173 0.95 2.65 11.67
CA PHE A 173 1.36 3.85 10.94
C PHE A 173 0.39 5.00 11.17
N ILE A 174 0.89 6.23 11.02
CA ILE A 174 0.12 7.46 10.96
C ILE A 174 0.14 7.99 9.53
N GLY A 175 -1.00 8.55 9.06
CA GLY A 175 -1.15 9.06 7.71
C GLY A 175 -0.31 10.32 7.45
N LEU A 176 0.07 10.52 6.18
CA LEU A 176 0.73 11.74 5.70
C LEU A 176 -0.23 12.52 4.81
N PRO A 177 -0.59 13.77 5.17
CA PRO A 177 -1.48 14.59 4.35
C PRO A 177 -0.81 15.02 3.03
N THR A 178 -1.63 15.23 2.02
CA THR A 178 -1.26 15.77 0.71
C THR A 178 -1.29 17.31 0.67
N SER A 179 -1.29 17.94 1.85
CA SER A 179 -1.18 19.39 2.05
C SER A 179 -0.13 19.67 3.12
N PRO A 180 0.45 20.89 3.17
CA PRO A 180 1.46 21.25 4.17
C PRO A 180 0.91 21.08 5.60
N ILE A 181 1.71 20.49 6.49
CA ILE A 181 1.38 20.39 7.91
C ILE A 181 2.01 21.57 8.67
N SER A 182 1.24 22.20 9.56
CA SER A 182 1.71 23.31 10.39
C SER A 182 2.58 22.81 11.56
N ASP A 183 3.51 23.64 12.00
CA ASP A 183 4.37 23.35 13.15
C ASP A 183 3.56 23.16 14.45
N LYS A 184 2.43 23.87 14.60
CA LYS A 184 1.49 23.69 15.72
C LYS A 184 0.96 22.26 15.77
N LYS A 185 0.58 21.68 14.60
CA LYS A 185 0.13 20.28 14.51
C LYS A 185 1.26 19.29 14.81
N ILE A 186 2.47 19.58 14.34
CA ILE A 186 3.65 18.74 14.62
C ILE A 186 3.98 18.76 16.12
N LYS A 187 4.00 19.93 16.76
CA LYS A 187 4.21 20.07 18.22
C LYS A 187 3.16 19.30 19.01
N LYS A 188 1.88 19.39 18.62
CA LYS A 188 0.79 18.62 19.24
C LYS A 188 1.02 17.11 19.10
N LEU A 189 1.45 16.63 17.93
CA LEU A 189 1.76 15.23 17.70
C LEU A 189 2.91 14.74 18.60
N VAL A 190 4.03 15.48 18.66
CA VAL A 190 5.19 15.14 19.50
C VAL A 190 4.78 15.07 20.99
N GLY A 191 4.06 16.08 21.48
CA GLY A 191 3.57 16.10 22.88
C GLY A 191 2.64 14.92 23.19
N ALA A 192 1.81 14.49 22.21
CA ALA A 192 0.96 13.33 22.38
C ALA A 192 1.76 12.03 22.48
N PHE A 193 2.74 11.85 21.62
CA PHE A 193 3.64 10.69 21.69
C PHE A 193 4.35 10.64 23.03
N GLU A 194 4.94 11.75 23.47
CA GLU A 194 5.68 11.84 24.73
C GLU A 194 4.82 11.49 25.95
N LYS A 195 3.58 12.00 26.03
CA LYS A 195 2.64 11.70 27.12
C LYS A 195 2.07 10.28 27.08
N SER A 196 2.14 9.62 25.93
CA SER A 196 1.55 8.28 25.73
C SER A 196 2.54 7.16 25.96
N LEU A 197 3.84 7.45 25.90
CA LEU A 197 4.96 6.56 26.20
C LEU A 197 5.29 6.53 27.67
#